data_2ecbd29e004973ac72a9c8ec3bf16113
#
_entry.id   2ecbd29e004973ac72a9c8ec3bf16113
#
_cell.length_a   1.000
_cell.length_b   1.000
_cell.length_c   1.000
_cell.angle_alpha   90.00
_cell.angle_beta   90.00
_cell.angle_gamma   90.00
#
_symmetry.space_group_name_H-M   'P 1'
#
loop_
_entity.id
_entity.type
_entity.pdbx_description
1 polymer ?
#
loop_
_entity_poly.entity_id
_entity_poly.type
_entity_poly.pdbx_seq_one_letter_code
_entity_poly.pdbx_strand_id
1 'polypeptide(L)'
;VEHLKENREKCIDKNTLMSIIEYQHTGIIHSPFKDIKTPKSDKTRFEVLPMEFNRKEADVMAEIARLQVRIPGLHLHDAYQATSTGPLVPGCEICTRMKHMSFQLGFRCNADCPFCFLHTYRADIPDEDEKYNRQALIKEFHRRRDELEGVSLTGGEPLLHLPELEASVSEMRRYKPGLHFWVYTNGILADGERLGFLRALGIGEIRFNLAAMNYKKNILLNLERAREMFEYVVVEVPSYPKQKNELMGCLEELDRIGIDQLNLQELLVTDANVHRLEGEGYQSGFLFLKKFFLYGSRRMTYEVMRHCVEEGYSFTVNDCSASRFGTRG
;
A
#
# COMPACT_ATOMS: atom_id res chain seq x y z
N VAL A 1 -11.59 -9.50 -34.51
CA VAL A 1 -12.91 -9.26 -33.86
C VAL A 1 -13.29 -10.44 -32.96
N GLU A 2 -12.93 -11.68 -33.32
CA GLU A 2 -13.16 -12.88 -32.47
C GLU A 2 -12.25 -12.90 -31.22
N HIS A 3 -11.00 -12.51 -31.32
CA HIS A 3 -10.09 -12.39 -30.17
C HIS A 3 -10.53 -11.34 -29.13
N LEU A 4 -11.35 -10.35 -29.49
CA LEU A 4 -11.91 -9.35 -28.58
C LEU A 4 -13.14 -9.86 -27.82
N LYS A 5 -13.81 -10.91 -28.33
CA LYS A 5 -14.95 -11.55 -27.62
C LYS A 5 -14.50 -12.48 -26.50
N GLU A 6 -13.39 -13.19 -26.65
CA GLU A 6 -12.84 -14.06 -25.60
C GLU A 6 -12.34 -13.31 -24.35
N ASN A 7 -11.97 -12.04 -24.49
CA ASN A 7 -11.53 -11.22 -23.36
C ASN A 7 -12.71 -10.57 -22.59
N ARG A 8 -13.93 -10.63 -23.10
CA ARG A 8 -15.11 -10.04 -22.42
C ARG A 8 -15.60 -10.81 -21.20
N GLU A 9 -15.20 -12.06 -21.02
CA GLU A 9 -15.65 -12.92 -19.91
C GLU A 9 -14.73 -12.93 -18.69
N LYS A 10 -13.63 -12.16 -18.70
CA LYS A 10 -12.66 -12.14 -17.59
C LYS A 10 -12.82 -10.89 -16.69
N CYS A 11 -14.04 -10.65 -16.21
CA CYS A 11 -14.24 -9.69 -15.14
C CYS A 11 -13.57 -10.18 -13.86
N ILE A 12 -12.83 -9.30 -13.20
CA ILE A 12 -12.33 -9.55 -11.83
C ILE A 12 -13.57 -9.65 -10.94
N ASP A 13 -13.85 -10.82 -10.41
CA ASP A 13 -14.95 -11.00 -9.47
C ASP A 13 -14.59 -10.44 -8.08
N LYS A 14 -15.59 -10.32 -7.20
CA LYS A 14 -15.39 -9.80 -5.84
C LYS A 14 -14.35 -10.58 -5.04
N ASN A 15 -14.26 -11.89 -5.24
CA ASN A 15 -13.31 -12.75 -4.53
C ASN A 15 -11.89 -12.47 -5.01
N THR A 16 -11.72 -12.18 -6.30
CA THR A 16 -10.44 -11.79 -6.89
C THR A 16 -9.98 -10.42 -6.38
N LEU A 17 -10.90 -9.45 -6.21
CA LEU A 17 -10.57 -8.13 -5.67
C LEU A 17 -10.15 -8.23 -4.19
N MET A 18 -10.85 -9.03 -3.39
CA MET A 18 -10.50 -9.25 -1.99
C MET A 18 -9.18 -10.02 -1.84
N SER A 19 -8.92 -11.01 -2.70
CA SER A 19 -7.61 -11.68 -2.75
C SER A 19 -6.49 -10.72 -3.17
N ILE A 20 -6.79 -9.66 -3.92
CA ILE A 20 -5.85 -8.60 -4.27
C ILE A 20 -5.47 -7.77 -3.04
N ILE A 21 -6.45 -7.38 -2.22
CA ILE A 21 -6.21 -6.64 -0.97
C ILE A 21 -5.37 -7.52 -0.03
N GLU A 22 -5.74 -8.79 0.11
CA GLU A 22 -5.00 -9.76 0.90
C GLU A 22 -3.56 -9.95 0.39
N TYR A 23 -3.39 -10.10 -0.91
CA TYR A 23 -2.10 -10.35 -1.53
C TYR A 23 -1.13 -9.16 -1.45
N GLN A 24 -1.60 -7.94 -1.58
CA GLN A 24 -0.74 -6.75 -1.40
C GLN A 24 -0.11 -6.70 -0.01
N HIS A 25 -0.75 -7.34 0.95
CA HIS A 25 -0.37 -7.25 2.35
C HIS A 25 0.07 -8.57 2.99
N THR A 26 -0.29 -9.72 2.43
CA THR A 26 -0.01 -11.02 3.07
C THR A 26 0.75 -12.01 2.21
N GLY A 27 0.73 -11.86 0.88
CA GLY A 27 1.37 -12.80 -0.07
C GLY A 27 0.83 -14.24 -0.01
N ILE A 28 -0.20 -14.53 0.76
CA ILE A 28 -0.74 -15.87 0.96
C ILE A 28 -2.15 -15.93 0.35
N ILE A 29 -2.31 -16.76 -0.67
CA ILE A 29 -3.62 -17.08 -1.27
C ILE A 29 -4.32 -18.15 -0.41
N HIS A 30 -4.67 -17.82 0.81
CA HIS A 30 -5.69 -18.54 1.54
C HIS A 30 -6.78 -17.51 1.87
N SER A 31 -7.85 -17.51 1.08
CA SER A 31 -8.96 -16.60 1.26
C SER A 31 -9.74 -16.94 2.55
N PRO A 32 -9.44 -16.31 3.70
CA PRO A 32 -10.36 -16.29 4.81
C PRO A 32 -11.52 -15.32 4.56
N PHE A 33 -11.44 -14.56 3.46
CA PHE A 33 -12.36 -13.47 3.12
C PHE A 33 -13.57 -13.91 2.28
N LYS A 34 -13.83 -15.21 2.14
CA LYS A 34 -15.09 -15.68 1.56
C LYS A 34 -16.33 -15.07 2.22
N ASP A 35 -16.16 -14.62 3.46
CA ASP A 35 -17.23 -14.10 4.30
C ASP A 35 -17.16 -12.58 4.51
N ILE A 36 -16.18 -11.86 3.95
CA ILE A 36 -16.16 -10.40 4.09
C ILE A 36 -17.26 -9.77 3.24
N LYS A 37 -18.14 -9.06 3.94
CA LYS A 37 -19.22 -8.30 3.31
C LYS A 37 -18.62 -7.03 2.70
N THR A 38 -18.73 -6.91 1.38
CA THR A 38 -18.37 -5.71 0.62
C THR A 38 -19.64 -4.93 0.27
N PRO A 39 -19.55 -3.62 0.04
CA PRO A 39 -20.67 -2.85 -0.44
C PRO A 39 -21.26 -3.52 -1.70
N LYS A 40 -22.58 -3.49 -1.83
CA LYS A 40 -23.20 -3.87 -3.10
C LYS A 40 -22.74 -2.86 -4.14
N SER A 41 -21.68 -3.20 -4.91
CA SER A 41 -21.38 -2.42 -6.09
C SER A 41 -22.59 -2.43 -6.99
N ASP A 42 -23.06 -1.25 -7.36
CA ASP A 42 -23.94 -1.13 -8.52
C ASP A 42 -23.24 -1.89 -9.65
N LYS A 43 -23.96 -2.75 -10.35
CA LYS A 43 -23.43 -3.62 -11.40
C LYS A 43 -23.07 -2.80 -12.65
N THR A 44 -22.24 -1.78 -12.47
CA THR A 44 -21.53 -1.20 -13.59
C THR A 44 -20.52 -2.23 -14.02
N ARG A 45 -20.91 -3.01 -15.03
CA ARG A 45 -20.00 -3.86 -15.79
C ARG A 45 -18.74 -3.07 -16.03
N PHE A 46 -17.61 -3.70 -15.78
CA PHE A 46 -16.34 -3.35 -16.36
C PHE A 46 -16.54 -3.35 -17.90
N GLU A 47 -17.00 -2.26 -18.45
CA GLU A 47 -16.75 -1.99 -19.84
C GLU A 47 -15.27 -1.71 -19.89
N VAL A 48 -14.52 -2.75 -20.20
CA VAL A 48 -13.09 -2.66 -20.45
C VAL A 48 -12.96 -1.60 -21.54
N LEU A 49 -12.61 -0.39 -21.12
CA LEU A 49 -12.11 0.62 -22.06
C LEU A 49 -11.05 -0.10 -22.90
N PRO A 50 -10.96 0.16 -24.22
CA PRO A 50 -9.95 -0.42 -25.06
C PRO A 50 -8.60 -0.01 -24.48
N MET A 51 -8.06 -0.88 -23.65
CA MET A 51 -6.74 -0.71 -23.07
C MET A 51 -5.78 -1.03 -24.19
N GLU A 52 -5.08 -0.04 -24.68
CA GLU A 52 -3.86 -0.29 -25.39
C GLU A 52 -2.86 -0.82 -24.39
N PHE A 53 -2.65 -2.15 -24.44
CA PHE A 53 -1.55 -2.79 -23.75
C PHE A 53 -0.27 -2.34 -24.43
N ASN A 54 0.32 -1.26 -23.95
CA ASN A 54 1.42 -0.59 -24.65
C ASN A 54 2.71 -1.40 -24.61
N ARG A 55 2.87 -2.38 -23.68
CA ARG A 55 4.09 -3.19 -23.62
C ARG A 55 3.86 -4.59 -23.02
N LYS A 56 4.67 -5.53 -23.48
CA LYS A 56 4.79 -6.85 -22.87
C LYS A 56 5.51 -6.75 -21.53
N GLU A 57 5.11 -7.55 -20.56
CA GLU A 57 5.73 -7.62 -19.23
C GLU A 57 7.26 -7.75 -19.28
N ALA A 58 7.79 -8.57 -20.20
CA ALA A 58 9.22 -8.75 -20.41
C ALA A 58 9.95 -7.45 -20.75
N ASP A 59 9.33 -6.55 -21.53
CA ASP A 59 9.94 -5.28 -21.92
C ASP A 59 10.03 -4.33 -20.70
N VAL A 60 9.00 -4.33 -19.87
CA VAL A 60 8.98 -3.56 -18.61
C VAL A 60 10.02 -4.07 -17.64
N MET A 61 10.13 -5.39 -17.47
CA MET A 61 11.14 -6.00 -16.58
C MET A 61 12.56 -5.72 -17.07
N ALA A 62 12.79 -5.76 -18.39
CA ALA A 62 14.08 -5.39 -18.97
C ALA A 62 14.42 -3.91 -18.76
N GLU A 63 13.43 -3.01 -18.84
CA GLU A 63 13.61 -1.60 -18.52
C GLU A 63 13.98 -1.39 -17.04
N ILE A 64 13.24 -2.03 -16.14
CA ILE A 64 13.50 -1.97 -14.70
C ILE A 64 14.92 -2.47 -14.37
N ALA A 65 15.33 -3.62 -14.92
CA ALA A 65 16.68 -4.17 -14.72
C ALA A 65 17.76 -3.18 -15.17
N ARG A 66 17.56 -2.48 -16.30
CA ARG A 66 18.52 -1.44 -16.77
C ARG A 66 18.59 -0.24 -15.84
N LEU A 67 17.48 0.13 -15.19
CA LEU A 67 17.46 1.22 -14.21
C LEU A 67 18.15 0.80 -12.92
N GLN A 68 17.91 -0.41 -12.43
CA GLN A 68 18.50 -0.94 -11.21
C GLN A 68 20.05 -0.94 -11.27
N VAL A 69 20.65 -1.39 -12.37
CA VAL A 69 22.13 -1.42 -12.51
C VAL A 69 22.79 -0.04 -12.51
N ARG A 70 22.01 1.02 -12.64
CA ARG A 70 22.51 2.42 -12.62
C ARG A 70 22.44 3.04 -11.22
N ILE A 71 21.92 2.33 -10.23
CA ILE A 71 21.78 2.83 -8.85
C ILE A 71 22.83 2.12 -8.00
N PRO A 72 23.85 2.82 -7.50
CA PRO A 72 24.86 2.22 -6.63
C PRO A 72 24.24 1.73 -5.31
N GLY A 73 24.75 0.61 -4.80
CA GLY A 73 24.43 0.16 -3.45
C GLY A 73 22.98 -0.35 -3.24
N LEU A 74 22.28 -0.73 -4.33
CA LEU A 74 20.96 -1.35 -4.17
C LEU A 74 21.05 -2.67 -3.40
N HIS A 75 20.24 -2.78 -2.35
CA HIS A 75 20.03 -4.01 -1.61
C HIS A 75 18.94 -4.83 -2.28
N LEU A 76 19.26 -6.09 -2.62
CA LEU A 76 18.29 -7.07 -3.09
C LEU A 76 17.86 -7.93 -1.89
N HIS A 77 16.59 -7.90 -1.57
CA HIS A 77 16.02 -8.74 -0.52
C HIS A 77 15.54 -10.05 -1.14
N ASP A 78 16.27 -11.14 -0.92
CA ASP A 78 16.16 -12.43 -1.62
C ASP A 78 14.76 -13.04 -1.65
N ALA A 79 13.98 -12.84 -0.60
CA ALA A 79 12.68 -13.51 -0.50
C ALA A 79 11.69 -13.06 -1.58
N TYR A 80 11.74 -11.77 -2.01
CA TYR A 80 10.69 -11.17 -2.86
C TYR A 80 11.23 -10.24 -3.94
N GLN A 81 12.54 -10.24 -4.20
CA GLN A 81 13.18 -9.30 -5.12
C GLN A 81 12.87 -7.82 -4.78
N ALA A 82 12.55 -7.54 -3.52
CA ALA A 82 12.44 -6.17 -3.04
C ALA A 82 13.79 -5.50 -3.15
N THR A 83 13.80 -4.27 -3.64
CA THR A 83 15.02 -3.48 -3.74
C THR A 83 14.90 -2.24 -2.87
N SER A 84 15.97 -1.93 -2.14
CA SER A 84 16.05 -0.70 -1.35
C SER A 84 17.43 -0.08 -1.45
N THR A 85 17.53 1.20 -1.14
CA THR A 85 18.80 1.94 -1.10
C THR A 85 19.54 1.81 0.24
N GLY A 86 18.92 1.14 1.22
CA GLY A 86 19.45 0.96 2.57
C GLY A 86 18.67 -0.09 3.36
N PRO A 87 18.89 -0.18 4.68
CA PRO A 87 18.18 -1.10 5.56
C PRO A 87 16.69 -0.74 5.60
N LEU A 88 15.84 -1.76 5.75
CA LEU A 88 14.40 -1.57 5.86
C LEU A 88 13.98 -1.30 7.31
N VAL A 89 12.91 -0.53 7.51
CA VAL A 89 12.24 -0.40 8.80
C VAL A 89 11.60 -1.73 9.22
N PRO A 90 11.36 -1.97 10.53
CA PRO A 90 10.89 -3.27 11.03
C PRO A 90 9.63 -3.80 10.34
N GLY A 91 8.62 -2.94 10.12
CA GLY A 91 7.40 -3.37 9.43
C GLY A 91 7.65 -3.85 8.00
N CYS A 92 8.61 -3.24 7.27
CA CYS A 92 8.99 -3.69 5.93
C CYS A 92 9.80 -4.99 5.97
N GLU A 93 10.71 -5.16 6.93
CA GLU A 93 11.42 -6.43 7.12
C GLU A 93 10.48 -7.59 7.42
N ILE A 94 9.51 -7.37 8.32
CA ILE A 94 8.47 -8.36 8.64
C ILE A 94 7.63 -8.66 7.39
N CYS A 95 7.27 -7.63 6.61
CA CYS A 95 6.52 -7.78 5.37
C CYS A 95 7.28 -8.62 4.34
N THR A 96 8.58 -8.39 4.13
CA THR A 96 9.40 -9.17 3.18
C THR A 96 9.52 -10.63 3.57
N ARG A 97 9.40 -10.96 4.86
CA ARG A 97 9.39 -12.34 5.37
C ARG A 97 8.01 -12.99 5.39
N MET A 98 6.96 -12.29 4.92
CA MET A 98 5.56 -12.76 4.91
C MET A 98 4.99 -13.06 6.31
N LYS A 99 5.53 -12.45 7.36
CA LYS A 99 5.15 -12.68 8.74
C LYS A 99 4.24 -11.59 9.30
N HIS A 100 3.48 -10.93 8.43
CA HIS A 100 2.52 -9.92 8.83
C HIS A 100 1.11 -10.24 8.33
N MET A 101 0.14 -9.55 8.89
CA MET A 101 -1.18 -9.43 8.31
C MET A 101 -1.62 -7.97 8.28
N SER A 102 -2.41 -7.62 7.27
CA SER A 102 -3.11 -6.35 7.23
C SER A 102 -4.43 -6.45 7.97
N PHE A 103 -4.65 -5.51 8.87
CA PHE A 103 -5.86 -5.40 9.64
C PHE A 103 -6.63 -4.15 9.20
N GLN A 104 -7.72 -4.34 8.48
CA GLN A 104 -8.58 -3.26 8.02
C GLN A 104 -9.57 -2.86 9.09
N LEU A 105 -9.44 -1.64 9.60
CA LEU A 105 -10.28 -1.10 10.68
C LEU A 105 -11.68 -0.72 10.21
N GLY A 106 -11.78 -0.13 9.03
CA GLY A 106 -13.02 0.28 8.39
C GLY A 106 -12.75 0.84 6.99
N PHE A 107 -13.79 1.28 6.31
CA PHE A 107 -13.69 1.81 4.94
C PHE A 107 -13.86 3.33 4.86
N ARG A 108 -14.35 3.98 5.92
CA ARG A 108 -14.51 5.44 5.93
C ARG A 108 -13.16 6.14 5.77
N CYS A 109 -13.13 7.17 4.93
CA CYS A 109 -11.96 7.97 4.64
C CYS A 109 -12.36 9.43 4.43
N ASN A 110 -11.51 10.35 4.87
CA ASN A 110 -11.68 11.80 4.69
C ASN A 110 -10.84 12.36 3.52
N ALA A 111 -10.20 11.48 2.73
CA ALA A 111 -9.49 11.83 1.50
C ALA A 111 -10.17 11.23 0.27
N ASP A 112 -9.96 11.87 -0.89
CA ASP A 112 -10.52 11.44 -2.18
C ASP A 112 -9.41 11.23 -3.23
N CYS A 113 -8.53 10.25 -2.95
CA CYS A 113 -7.38 9.96 -3.79
C CYS A 113 -7.81 9.39 -5.15
N PRO A 114 -7.32 9.91 -6.29
CA PRO A 114 -7.66 9.37 -7.60
C PRO A 114 -7.15 7.95 -7.81
N PHE A 115 -6.09 7.57 -7.12
CA PHE A 115 -5.44 6.26 -7.18
C PHE A 115 -5.97 5.25 -6.16
N CYS A 116 -6.95 5.62 -5.32
CA CYS A 116 -7.44 4.74 -4.27
C CYS A 116 -8.13 3.50 -4.85
N PHE A 117 -7.55 2.33 -4.63
CA PHE A 117 -8.12 1.06 -5.09
C PHE A 117 -9.33 0.61 -4.26
N LEU A 118 -9.61 1.28 -3.11
CA LEU A 118 -10.78 1.07 -2.26
C LEU A 118 -11.88 2.11 -2.50
N HIS A 119 -11.77 2.95 -3.51
CA HIS A 119 -12.65 4.12 -3.69
C HIS A 119 -14.15 3.77 -3.70
N THR A 120 -14.53 2.67 -4.35
CA THR A 120 -15.93 2.21 -4.44
C THR A 120 -16.49 1.70 -3.12
N TYR A 121 -15.63 1.47 -2.12
CA TYR A 121 -16.02 0.85 -0.84
C TYR A 121 -16.12 1.87 0.30
N ARG A 122 -15.94 3.19 0.04
CA ARG A 122 -15.89 4.20 1.10
C ARG A 122 -17.23 4.58 1.70
N ALA A 123 -18.28 4.60 0.90
CA ALA A 123 -19.48 5.34 1.24
C ALA A 123 -20.60 4.49 1.83
N ASP A 124 -20.70 3.22 1.48
CA ASP A 124 -21.95 2.48 1.59
C ASP A 124 -21.87 1.15 2.38
N ILE A 125 -20.83 0.99 3.22
CA ILE A 125 -20.75 -0.17 4.09
C ILE A 125 -21.45 0.14 5.43
N PRO A 126 -22.50 -0.58 5.81
CA PRO A 126 -23.11 -0.46 7.11
C PRO A 126 -22.12 -0.77 8.25
N ASP A 127 -22.23 -0.05 9.36
CA ASP A 127 -21.38 -0.26 10.55
C ASP A 127 -21.37 -1.71 11.04
N GLU A 128 -22.49 -2.41 10.89
CA GLU A 128 -22.62 -3.83 11.23
C GLU A 128 -21.72 -4.72 10.37
N ASP A 129 -21.60 -4.41 9.07
CA ASP A 129 -20.74 -5.15 8.16
C ASP A 129 -19.26 -4.84 8.41
N GLU A 130 -18.91 -3.61 8.75
CA GLU A 130 -17.56 -3.27 9.21
C GLU A 130 -17.17 -4.01 10.49
N LYS A 131 -18.09 -4.07 11.46
CA LYS A 131 -17.90 -4.85 12.70
C LYS A 131 -17.71 -6.34 12.42
N TYR A 132 -18.51 -6.89 11.52
CA TYR A 132 -18.36 -8.28 11.09
C TYR A 132 -17.00 -8.54 10.45
N ASN A 133 -16.57 -7.66 9.58
CA ASN A 133 -15.26 -7.75 8.92
C ASN A 133 -14.09 -7.72 9.92
N ARG A 134 -14.14 -6.82 10.91
CA ARG A 134 -13.14 -6.78 11.99
C ARG A 134 -13.10 -8.08 12.81
N GLN A 135 -14.25 -8.64 13.14
CA GLN A 135 -14.34 -9.93 13.84
C GLN A 135 -13.75 -11.08 13.01
N ALA A 136 -13.98 -11.09 11.70
CA ALA A 136 -13.39 -12.08 10.81
C ALA A 136 -11.85 -11.95 10.78
N LEU A 137 -11.31 -10.73 10.76
CA LEU A 137 -9.87 -10.46 10.82
C LEU A 137 -9.25 -10.85 12.17
N ILE A 138 -9.96 -10.65 13.29
CA ILE A 138 -9.50 -11.14 14.59
C ILE A 138 -9.45 -12.67 14.63
N LYS A 139 -10.44 -13.37 14.07
CA LYS A 139 -10.40 -14.83 13.94
C LYS A 139 -9.19 -15.29 13.12
N GLU A 140 -8.90 -14.60 12.02
CA GLU A 140 -7.74 -14.90 11.18
C GLU A 140 -6.43 -14.63 11.93
N PHE A 141 -6.34 -13.54 12.70
CA PHE A 141 -5.21 -13.30 13.60
C PHE A 141 -4.99 -14.49 14.55
N HIS A 142 -6.04 -14.95 15.23
CA HIS A 142 -5.90 -16.09 16.17
C HIS A 142 -5.46 -17.37 15.46
N ARG A 143 -5.90 -17.60 14.23
CA ARG A 143 -5.48 -18.74 13.42
C ARG A 143 -3.99 -18.72 13.08
N ARG A 144 -3.44 -17.51 12.79
CA ARG A 144 -2.07 -17.31 12.31
C ARG A 144 -1.10 -16.76 13.37
N ARG A 145 -1.55 -16.47 14.58
CA ARG A 145 -0.79 -15.71 15.59
C ARG A 145 0.64 -16.20 15.83
N ASP A 146 0.87 -17.51 15.72
CA ASP A 146 2.20 -18.08 15.98
C ASP A 146 3.20 -17.76 14.87
N GLU A 147 2.72 -17.55 13.65
CA GLU A 147 3.50 -17.18 12.46
C GLU A 147 3.74 -15.68 12.36
N LEU A 148 2.81 -14.86 12.90
CA LEU A 148 2.82 -13.41 12.70
C LEU A 148 3.85 -12.75 13.64
N GLU A 149 4.65 -11.84 13.10
CA GLU A 149 5.57 -10.98 13.85
C GLU A 149 5.06 -9.52 13.86
N GLY A 150 4.14 -9.16 12.96
CA GLY A 150 3.58 -7.82 12.90
C GLY A 150 2.21 -7.73 12.28
N VAL A 151 1.56 -6.58 12.53
CA VAL A 151 0.24 -6.25 11.99
C VAL A 151 0.24 -4.82 11.49
N SER A 152 -0.20 -4.64 10.24
CA SER A 152 -0.47 -3.32 9.68
C SER A 152 -1.92 -2.92 9.94
N LEU A 153 -2.11 -1.72 10.49
CA LEU A 153 -3.41 -1.12 10.74
C LEU A 153 -3.74 -0.21 9.57
N THR A 154 -4.77 -0.57 8.80
CA THR A 154 -5.10 0.06 7.53
C THR A 154 -6.61 0.18 7.34
N GLY A 155 -7.06 0.51 6.14
CA GLY A 155 -8.46 0.66 5.78
C GLY A 155 -8.69 1.88 4.91
N GLY A 156 -9.77 2.63 5.19
CA GLY A 156 -9.96 3.97 4.67
C GLY A 156 -8.95 4.94 5.31
N GLU A 157 -9.36 5.60 6.40
CA GLU A 157 -8.43 6.37 7.26
C GLU A 157 -8.49 5.82 8.69
N PRO A 158 -7.46 5.15 9.17
CA PRO A 158 -7.43 4.56 10.53
C PRO A 158 -7.69 5.56 11.65
N LEU A 159 -7.29 6.83 11.50
CA LEU A 159 -7.53 7.85 12.53
C LEU A 159 -9.00 8.28 12.66
N LEU A 160 -9.89 7.81 11.81
CA LEU A 160 -11.35 7.89 11.97
C LEU A 160 -11.93 6.76 12.82
N HIS A 161 -11.13 5.75 13.17
CA HIS A 161 -11.56 4.51 13.81
C HIS A 161 -10.76 4.22 15.09
N LEU A 162 -10.45 5.26 15.90
CA LEU A 162 -9.60 5.10 17.09
C LEU A 162 -10.14 4.10 18.12
N PRO A 163 -11.45 4.05 18.44
CA PRO A 163 -11.98 3.03 19.36
C PRO A 163 -11.78 1.60 18.85
N GLU A 164 -12.01 1.37 17.56
CA GLU A 164 -11.83 0.07 16.93
C GLU A 164 -10.36 -0.33 16.85
N LEU A 165 -9.49 0.66 16.61
CA LEU A 165 -8.05 0.49 16.61
C LEU A 165 -7.55 0.07 18.00
N GLU A 166 -7.95 0.77 19.06
CA GLU A 166 -7.61 0.45 20.43
C GLU A 166 -8.06 -0.95 20.81
N ALA A 167 -9.33 -1.28 20.56
CA ALA A 167 -9.89 -2.59 20.86
C ALA A 167 -9.13 -3.72 20.14
N SER A 168 -8.80 -3.51 18.85
CA SER A 168 -8.12 -4.52 18.03
C SER A 168 -6.66 -4.71 18.47
N VAL A 169 -5.93 -3.64 18.71
CA VAL A 169 -4.54 -3.69 19.18
C VAL A 169 -4.47 -4.35 20.56
N SER A 170 -5.35 -3.95 21.48
CA SER A 170 -5.41 -4.49 22.83
C SER A 170 -5.73 -6.00 22.82
N GLU A 171 -6.67 -6.42 21.98
CA GLU A 171 -7.00 -7.83 21.79
C GLU A 171 -5.79 -8.63 21.30
N MET A 172 -5.15 -8.18 20.22
CA MET A 172 -4.01 -8.88 19.63
C MET A 172 -2.81 -8.92 20.58
N ARG A 173 -2.50 -7.85 21.30
CA ARG A 173 -1.41 -7.80 22.27
C ARG A 173 -1.62 -8.71 23.46
N ARG A 174 -2.85 -8.87 23.91
CA ARG A 174 -3.16 -9.80 25.01
C ARG A 174 -2.69 -11.23 24.70
N TYR A 175 -2.77 -11.64 23.42
CA TYR A 175 -2.36 -12.97 22.98
C TYR A 175 -0.91 -13.04 22.47
N LYS A 176 -0.38 -11.94 21.96
CA LYS A 176 1.01 -11.85 21.46
C LYS A 176 1.61 -10.47 21.77
N PRO A 177 2.17 -10.26 22.97
CA PRO A 177 2.67 -8.95 23.41
C PRO A 177 3.78 -8.37 22.54
N GLY A 178 4.61 -9.21 21.91
CA GLY A 178 5.74 -8.80 21.08
C GLY A 178 5.41 -8.45 19.63
N LEU A 179 4.13 -8.33 19.26
CA LEU A 179 3.76 -7.92 17.90
C LEU A 179 4.23 -6.48 17.59
N HIS A 180 4.86 -6.34 16.43
CA HIS A 180 5.13 -5.02 15.86
C HIS A 180 3.88 -4.49 15.16
N PHE A 181 3.44 -3.27 15.53
CA PHE A 181 2.31 -2.61 14.89
C PHE A 181 2.77 -1.39 14.13
N TRP A 182 2.26 -1.24 12.91
CA TRP A 182 2.36 0.01 12.17
C TRP A 182 1.01 0.45 11.64
N VAL A 183 0.82 1.76 11.54
CA VAL A 183 -0.43 2.37 11.10
C VAL A 183 -0.21 3.20 9.85
N TYR A 184 -1.13 3.09 8.91
CA TYR A 184 -1.21 3.96 7.75
C TYR A 184 -2.11 5.16 8.02
N THR A 185 -1.79 6.31 7.44
CA THR A 185 -2.65 7.50 7.50
C THR A 185 -2.43 8.39 6.28
N ASN A 186 -3.47 9.10 5.85
CA ASN A 186 -3.34 10.20 4.88
C ASN A 186 -2.81 11.50 5.52
N GLY A 187 -2.62 11.51 6.84
CA GLY A 187 -2.02 12.59 7.60
C GLY A 187 -2.95 13.77 7.92
N ILE A 188 -4.20 13.80 7.41
CA ILE A 188 -5.12 14.93 7.64
C ILE A 188 -5.46 15.08 9.11
N LEU A 189 -5.67 13.96 9.81
CA LEU A 189 -6.05 13.90 11.22
C LEU A 189 -4.87 13.61 12.15
N ALA A 190 -3.65 13.61 11.66
CA ALA A 190 -2.45 13.28 12.43
C ALA A 190 -1.98 14.47 13.30
N ASP A 191 -2.87 14.98 14.16
CA ASP A 191 -2.55 15.97 15.19
C ASP A 191 -1.85 15.34 16.41
N GLY A 192 -1.35 16.19 17.32
CA GLY A 192 -0.60 15.73 18.49
C GLY A 192 -1.41 14.83 19.43
N GLU A 193 -2.72 15.03 19.55
CA GLU A 193 -3.61 14.22 20.39
C GLU A 193 -3.72 12.79 19.83
N ARG A 194 -4.03 12.65 18.54
CA ARG A 194 -4.17 11.35 17.88
C ARG A 194 -2.84 10.61 17.76
N LEU A 195 -1.77 11.33 17.47
CA LEU A 195 -0.42 10.75 17.48
C LEU A 195 -0.04 10.25 18.88
N GLY A 196 -0.32 11.03 19.92
CA GLY A 196 -0.12 10.65 21.33
C GLY A 196 -0.92 9.41 21.71
N PHE A 197 -2.17 9.32 21.27
CA PHE A 197 -3.01 8.14 21.47
C PHE A 197 -2.39 6.89 20.84
N LEU A 198 -1.94 6.95 19.58
CA LEU A 198 -1.28 5.82 18.92
C LEU A 198 0.00 5.38 19.67
N ARG A 199 0.78 6.34 20.16
CA ARG A 199 1.99 6.05 20.96
C ARG A 199 1.65 5.38 22.28
N ALA A 200 0.61 5.86 22.96
CA ALA A 200 0.13 5.26 24.22
C ALA A 200 -0.31 3.78 24.03
N LEU A 201 -0.83 3.45 22.86
CA LEU A 201 -1.12 2.07 22.46
C LEU A 201 0.16 1.28 22.11
N GLY A 202 1.33 1.90 22.13
CA GLY A 202 2.62 1.27 21.82
C GLY A 202 2.85 1.02 20.33
N ILE A 203 2.17 1.75 19.43
CA ILE A 203 2.46 1.71 18.00
C ILE A 203 3.77 2.46 17.77
N GLY A 204 4.80 1.73 17.28
CA GLY A 204 6.15 2.26 17.08
C GLY A 204 6.40 2.86 15.70
N GLU A 205 5.63 2.44 14.70
CA GLU A 205 5.85 2.82 13.30
C GLU A 205 4.58 3.46 12.70
N ILE A 206 4.74 4.61 12.04
CA ILE A 206 3.65 5.31 11.35
C ILE A 206 4.03 5.58 9.89
N ARG A 207 3.07 5.40 8.99
CA ARG A 207 3.25 5.55 7.54
C ARG A 207 2.29 6.56 6.95
N PHE A 208 2.83 7.61 6.38
CA PHE A 208 2.08 8.70 5.77
C PHE A 208 1.92 8.52 4.27
N ASN A 209 0.69 8.58 3.77
CA ASN A 209 0.42 8.72 2.35
C ASN A 209 0.28 10.20 1.96
N LEU A 210 1.40 10.85 1.68
CA LEU A 210 1.43 12.27 1.31
C LEU A 210 0.75 12.54 -0.05
N ALA A 211 0.77 11.57 -0.95
CA ALA A 211 0.14 11.67 -2.26
C ALA A 211 -1.38 11.85 -2.16
N ALA A 212 -2.00 11.35 -1.09
CA ALA A 212 -3.43 11.51 -0.82
C ALA A 212 -3.87 12.97 -0.76
N MET A 213 -2.97 13.86 -0.35
CA MET A 213 -3.20 15.30 -0.21
C MET A 213 -2.28 16.12 -1.11
N ASN A 214 -1.76 15.49 -2.17
CA ASN A 214 -0.86 16.13 -3.13
C ASN A 214 0.32 16.86 -2.48
N TYR A 215 0.94 16.23 -1.48
CA TYR A 215 2.14 16.70 -0.76
C TYR A 215 1.98 18.08 -0.12
N LYS A 216 0.78 18.44 0.34
CA LYS A 216 0.48 19.76 0.93
C LYS A 216 1.30 20.00 2.19
N LYS A 217 1.72 21.25 2.39
CA LYS A 217 2.56 21.70 3.51
C LYS A 217 1.98 21.38 4.89
N ASN A 218 0.67 21.47 5.08
CA ASN A 218 0.05 21.13 6.36
C ASN A 218 0.18 19.65 6.73
N ILE A 219 0.28 18.75 5.75
CA ILE A 219 0.52 17.32 5.99
C ILE A 219 1.99 17.07 6.33
N LEU A 220 2.92 17.80 5.72
CA LEU A 220 4.34 17.76 6.09
C LEU A 220 4.56 18.22 7.54
N LEU A 221 3.82 19.22 8.02
CA LEU A 221 3.86 19.63 9.44
C LEU A 221 3.37 18.51 10.38
N ASN A 222 2.36 17.75 9.98
CA ASN A 222 1.90 16.59 10.76
C ASN A 222 2.92 15.44 10.73
N LEU A 223 3.60 15.24 9.61
CA LEU A 223 4.71 14.29 9.48
C LEU A 223 5.88 14.68 10.40
N GLU A 224 6.25 15.96 10.45
CA GLU A 224 7.30 16.49 11.33
C GLU A 224 6.96 16.25 12.82
N ARG A 225 5.72 16.49 13.24
CA ARG A 225 5.25 16.13 14.60
C ARG A 225 5.35 14.63 14.87
N ALA A 226 5.00 13.81 13.89
CA ALA A 226 5.11 12.36 14.05
C ALA A 226 6.58 11.94 14.23
N ARG A 227 7.54 12.59 13.55
CA ARG A 227 8.98 12.31 13.71
C ARG A 227 9.45 12.51 15.18
N GLU A 228 8.91 13.49 15.86
CA GLU A 228 9.25 13.74 17.29
C GLU A 228 8.69 12.66 18.23
N MET A 229 7.69 11.89 17.79
CA MET A 229 6.94 10.98 18.66
C MET A 229 7.15 9.50 18.36
N PHE A 230 7.42 9.13 17.11
CA PHE A 230 7.50 7.74 16.68
C PHE A 230 8.94 7.29 16.51
N GLU A 231 9.17 6.01 16.76
CA GLU A 231 10.46 5.36 16.55
C GLU A 231 10.80 5.28 15.06
N TYR A 232 9.77 4.92 14.25
CA TYR A 232 9.90 4.85 12.80
C TYR A 232 8.81 5.67 12.12
N VAL A 233 9.24 6.58 11.23
CA VAL A 233 8.35 7.42 10.41
C VAL A 233 8.63 7.15 8.94
N VAL A 234 7.63 6.65 8.25
CA VAL A 234 7.72 6.23 6.85
C VAL A 234 6.78 7.06 6.00
N VAL A 235 7.22 7.44 4.83
CA VAL A 235 6.33 7.93 3.76
C VAL A 235 6.07 6.78 2.82
N GLU A 236 4.79 6.44 2.60
CA GLU A 236 4.39 5.36 1.70
C GLU A 236 3.36 5.86 0.71
N VAL A 237 3.78 5.98 -0.55
CA VAL A 237 3.00 6.59 -1.61
C VAL A 237 3.01 5.74 -2.88
N PRO A 238 1.94 5.79 -3.69
CA PRO A 238 1.98 5.19 -5.02
C PRO A 238 2.97 5.97 -5.90
N SER A 239 3.73 5.26 -6.70
CA SER A 239 4.53 5.86 -7.79
C SER A 239 3.58 6.29 -8.89
N TYR A 240 2.92 7.44 -8.70
CA TYR A 240 1.97 8.01 -9.65
C TYR A 240 2.67 9.03 -10.56
N PRO A 241 2.91 8.73 -11.84
CA PRO A 241 3.70 9.60 -12.72
C PRO A 241 3.19 11.03 -12.80
N LYS A 242 1.86 11.22 -12.68
CA LYS A 242 1.25 12.56 -12.67
C LYS A 242 1.66 13.40 -11.47
N GLN A 243 1.98 12.79 -10.34
CA GLN A 243 2.42 13.47 -9.10
C GLN A 243 3.95 13.38 -8.89
N LYS A 244 4.70 13.01 -9.92
CA LYS A 244 6.16 12.88 -9.81
C LYS A 244 6.84 14.19 -9.39
N ASN A 245 6.45 15.31 -9.98
CA ASN A 245 7.06 16.60 -9.69
C ASN A 245 6.80 17.04 -8.24
N GLU A 246 5.60 16.79 -7.73
CA GLU A 246 5.23 17.08 -6.34
C GLU A 246 6.05 16.22 -5.36
N LEU A 247 6.20 14.93 -5.65
CA LEU A 247 7.08 14.06 -4.85
C LEU A 247 8.53 14.55 -4.89
N MET A 248 9.07 14.78 -6.09
CA MET A 248 10.46 15.25 -6.24
C MET A 248 10.69 16.57 -5.50
N GLY A 249 9.71 17.48 -5.55
CA GLY A 249 9.79 18.79 -4.89
C GLY A 249 9.73 18.75 -3.36
N CYS A 250 9.35 17.62 -2.76
CA CYS A 250 9.32 17.47 -1.30
C CYS A 250 10.46 16.61 -0.72
N LEU A 251 11.31 15.96 -1.55
CA LEU A 251 12.33 15.02 -1.07
C LEU A 251 13.33 15.66 -0.10
N GLU A 252 13.80 16.86 -0.39
CA GLU A 252 14.71 17.61 0.48
C GLU A 252 14.05 17.90 1.84
N GLU A 253 12.77 18.25 1.85
CA GLU A 253 12.01 18.47 3.08
C GLU A 253 11.81 17.16 3.86
N LEU A 254 11.59 16.02 3.19
CA LEU A 254 11.52 14.72 3.84
C LEU A 254 12.84 14.34 4.51
N ASP A 255 13.96 14.65 3.86
CA ASP A 255 15.29 14.43 4.43
C ASP A 255 15.53 15.35 5.65
N ARG A 256 15.16 16.63 5.54
CA ARG A 256 15.21 17.59 6.65
C ARG A 256 14.37 17.15 7.85
N ILE A 257 13.18 16.64 7.63
CA ILE A 257 12.30 16.07 8.68
C ILE A 257 12.96 14.83 9.30
N GLY A 258 13.77 14.11 8.55
CA GLY A 258 14.47 12.91 9.00
C GLY A 258 13.55 11.69 9.02
N ILE A 259 12.78 11.47 7.96
CA ILE A 259 12.03 10.21 7.81
C ILE A 259 13.00 9.03 7.73
N ASP A 260 12.57 7.85 8.16
CA ASP A 260 13.42 6.66 8.10
C ASP A 260 13.38 6.01 6.71
N GLN A 261 12.22 6.05 6.02
CA GLN A 261 12.05 5.35 4.77
C GLN A 261 10.96 5.98 3.89
N LEU A 262 11.20 5.96 2.58
CA LEU A 262 10.24 6.25 1.52
C LEU A 262 9.88 4.96 0.79
N ASN A 263 8.65 4.48 0.97
CA ASN A 263 8.10 3.35 0.22
C ASN A 263 7.39 3.83 -1.04
N LEU A 264 7.81 3.32 -2.17
CA LEU A 264 7.22 3.61 -3.47
C LEU A 264 6.48 2.38 -3.99
N GLN A 265 5.16 2.48 -4.10
CA GLN A 265 4.31 1.38 -4.56
C GLN A 265 4.01 1.50 -6.05
N GLU A 266 4.17 0.42 -6.79
CA GLU A 266 3.63 0.35 -8.15
C GLU A 266 2.11 0.50 -8.12
N LEU A 267 1.58 1.46 -8.90
CA LEU A 267 0.19 1.86 -8.83
C LEU A 267 -0.72 0.81 -9.45
N LEU A 268 -1.49 0.15 -8.58
CA LEU A 268 -2.48 -0.85 -8.96
C LEU A 268 -3.71 -0.19 -9.60
N VAL A 269 -4.13 -0.70 -10.74
CA VAL A 269 -5.34 -0.30 -11.46
C VAL A 269 -6.47 -1.28 -11.16
N THR A 270 -7.59 -0.76 -10.69
CA THR A 270 -8.81 -1.52 -10.38
C THR A 270 -10.04 -0.83 -11.00
N ASP A 271 -11.21 -1.47 -10.92
CA ASP A 271 -12.48 -0.84 -11.28
C ASP A 271 -12.77 0.42 -10.44
N ALA A 272 -12.26 0.47 -9.22
CA ALA A 272 -12.44 1.61 -8.34
C ALA A 272 -11.72 2.89 -8.80
N ASN A 273 -10.59 2.76 -9.50
CA ASN A 273 -9.74 3.90 -9.81
C ASN A 273 -9.44 4.11 -11.31
N VAL A 274 -9.71 3.14 -12.16
CA VAL A 274 -9.37 3.19 -13.59
C VAL A 274 -9.88 4.44 -14.30
N HIS A 275 -11.10 4.90 -13.95
CA HIS A 275 -11.71 6.09 -14.57
C HIS A 275 -11.18 7.41 -14.02
N ARG A 276 -10.36 7.37 -12.98
CA ARG A 276 -9.79 8.55 -12.31
C ARG A 276 -8.29 8.70 -12.54
N LEU A 277 -7.65 7.62 -12.98
CA LEU A 277 -6.23 7.63 -13.27
C LEU A 277 -5.96 8.29 -14.62
N GLU A 278 -4.97 9.17 -14.61
CA GLU A 278 -4.40 9.76 -15.81
C GLU A 278 -3.01 9.18 -16.04
N GLY A 279 -2.72 8.76 -17.26
CA GLY A 279 -1.43 8.16 -17.58
C GLY A 279 -1.33 7.68 -19.02
N GLU A 280 -0.17 7.17 -19.39
CA GLU A 280 0.17 6.72 -20.75
C GLU A 280 -0.35 5.31 -21.08
N GLY A 281 -1.29 4.78 -20.28
CA GLY A 281 -1.83 3.42 -20.43
C GLY A 281 -1.48 2.50 -19.28
N TYR A 282 -1.78 1.23 -19.46
CA TYR A 282 -1.67 0.21 -18.42
C TYR A 282 -0.75 -0.92 -18.87
N GLN A 283 -0.14 -1.58 -17.90
CA GLN A 283 0.62 -2.81 -18.12
C GLN A 283 0.00 -3.96 -17.34
N SER A 284 0.00 -5.15 -17.90
CA SER A 284 -0.32 -6.36 -17.14
C SER A 284 0.87 -6.68 -16.22
N GLY A 285 0.58 -6.85 -14.93
CA GLY A 285 1.52 -7.41 -13.99
C GLY A 285 1.10 -8.82 -13.66
N PHE A 286 2.00 -9.74 -13.72
CA PHE A 286 1.93 -11.14 -13.34
C PHE A 286 0.76 -11.99 -13.86
N LEU A 287 1.14 -13.02 -14.60
CA LEU A 287 0.29 -14.10 -15.15
C LEU A 287 -0.65 -14.74 -14.13
N PHE A 288 -0.25 -14.83 -12.86
CA PHE A 288 -1.03 -15.51 -11.83
C PHE A 288 -2.19 -14.71 -11.25
N LEU A 289 -2.12 -13.37 -11.25
CA LEU A 289 -3.05 -12.55 -10.48
C LEU A 289 -3.97 -11.69 -11.34
N LYS A 290 -3.81 -11.67 -12.65
CA LYS A 290 -4.58 -10.79 -13.56
C LYS A 290 -4.64 -9.34 -13.06
N LYS A 291 -3.53 -8.84 -12.53
CA LYS A 291 -3.41 -7.46 -12.04
C LYS A 291 -2.96 -6.54 -13.15
N PHE A 292 -3.47 -5.33 -13.11
CA PHE A 292 -3.06 -4.26 -14.00
C PHE A 292 -2.39 -3.16 -13.19
N PHE A 293 -1.30 -2.63 -13.71
CA PHE A 293 -0.57 -1.52 -13.11
C PHE A 293 -0.49 -0.36 -14.09
N LEU A 294 -0.44 0.85 -13.55
CA LEU A 294 -0.27 2.04 -14.38
C LEU A 294 1.12 2.02 -15.02
N TYR A 295 1.15 2.16 -16.35
CA TYR A 295 2.41 2.22 -17.09
C TYR A 295 3.28 3.38 -16.60
N GLY A 296 4.60 3.14 -16.50
CA GLY A 296 5.55 4.12 -16.00
C GLY A 296 5.62 4.25 -14.47
N SER A 297 4.68 3.67 -13.73
CA SER A 297 4.67 3.72 -12.26
C SER A 297 5.98 3.17 -11.67
N ARG A 298 6.34 1.94 -11.99
CA ARG A 298 7.56 1.32 -11.46
C ARG A 298 8.84 1.96 -12.00
N ARG A 299 8.84 2.47 -13.24
CA ARG A 299 9.95 3.29 -13.76
C ARG A 299 10.18 4.53 -12.88
N MET A 300 9.11 5.24 -12.51
CA MET A 300 9.19 6.38 -11.60
C MET A 300 9.86 6.00 -10.27
N THR A 301 9.55 4.83 -9.70
CA THR A 301 10.20 4.33 -8.48
C THR A 301 11.72 4.36 -8.61
N TYR A 302 12.27 3.80 -9.67
CA TYR A 302 13.74 3.74 -9.85
C TYR A 302 14.35 5.07 -10.24
N GLU A 303 13.61 5.95 -10.92
CA GLU A 303 14.05 7.33 -11.18
C GLU A 303 14.16 8.13 -9.89
N VAL A 304 13.20 8.00 -8.97
CA VAL A 304 13.24 8.63 -7.63
C VAL A 304 14.37 8.02 -6.78
N MET A 305 14.48 6.67 -6.75
CA MET A 305 15.58 6.00 -6.05
C MET A 305 16.96 6.53 -6.48
N ARG A 306 17.18 6.59 -7.79
CA ARG A 306 18.44 7.10 -8.33
C ARG A 306 18.69 8.53 -7.88
N HIS A 307 17.71 9.41 -8.01
CA HIS A 307 17.83 10.80 -7.59
C HIS A 307 18.18 10.90 -6.10
N CYS A 308 17.48 10.16 -5.23
CA CYS A 308 17.78 10.20 -3.80
C CYS A 308 19.20 9.73 -3.47
N VAL A 309 19.72 8.73 -4.19
CA VAL A 309 21.12 8.29 -4.03
C VAL A 309 22.12 9.33 -4.56
N GLU A 310 21.83 9.97 -5.71
CA GLU A 310 22.68 11.01 -6.31
C GLU A 310 22.75 12.26 -5.42
N GLU A 311 21.64 12.66 -4.78
CA GLU A 311 21.57 13.79 -3.85
C GLU A 311 22.12 13.45 -2.44
N GLY A 312 22.28 12.16 -2.12
CA GLY A 312 22.81 11.70 -0.83
C GLY A 312 21.82 11.84 0.34
N TYR A 313 20.53 11.73 0.09
CA TYR A 313 19.52 11.76 1.15
C TYR A 313 19.70 10.59 2.14
N SER A 314 19.40 10.86 3.41
CA SER A 314 19.68 9.96 4.53
C SER A 314 18.69 8.81 4.69
N PHE A 315 17.46 8.98 4.17
CA PHE A 315 16.40 7.96 4.29
C PHE A 315 16.55 6.84 3.26
N THR A 316 16.10 5.66 3.63
CA THR A 316 16.02 4.52 2.70
C THR A 316 14.87 4.71 1.71
N VAL A 317 15.10 4.48 0.42
CA VAL A 317 14.03 4.34 -0.58
C VAL A 317 13.82 2.87 -0.90
N ASN A 318 12.57 2.41 -0.84
CA ASN A 318 12.20 1.00 -1.05
C ASN A 318 11.18 0.86 -2.18
N ASP A 319 11.46 -0.03 -3.13
CA ASP A 319 10.48 -0.49 -4.11
C ASP A 319 9.49 -1.43 -3.43
N CYS A 320 8.34 -0.89 -3.01
CA CYS A 320 7.25 -1.62 -2.36
C CYS A 320 6.22 -2.15 -3.37
N SER A 321 6.66 -2.59 -4.56
CA SER A 321 5.76 -3.03 -5.64
C SER A 321 5.21 -4.43 -5.41
N ALA A 322 3.90 -4.60 -5.62
CA ALA A 322 3.23 -5.88 -5.48
C ALA A 322 3.62 -6.88 -6.59
N SER A 323 4.02 -6.40 -7.77
CA SER A 323 4.44 -7.24 -8.89
C SER A 323 5.67 -8.09 -8.59
N ARG A 324 6.50 -7.67 -7.60
CA ARG A 324 7.67 -8.43 -7.17
C ARG A 324 7.34 -9.79 -6.50
N PHE A 325 6.13 -9.95 -5.95
CA PHE A 325 5.73 -11.15 -5.21
C PHE A 325 5.37 -12.35 -6.11
N GLY A 326 5.34 -12.18 -7.41
CA GLY A 326 4.88 -13.21 -8.34
C GLY A 326 5.97 -14.03 -9.04
N THR A 327 7.26 -13.83 -8.74
CA THR A 327 8.38 -14.45 -9.48
C THR A 327 8.83 -15.82 -8.97
N ARG A 328 8.12 -16.42 -8.01
CA ARG A 328 8.39 -17.81 -7.60
C ARG A 328 7.37 -18.74 -8.28
N GLY A 329 7.76 -19.33 -9.41
CA GLY A 329 7.23 -20.56 -9.94
C GLY A 329 7.87 -21.73 -9.23
#